data_d6447faa62f0848f97574ebe75bc6939
#
_entry.id   d6447faa62f0848f97574ebe75bc6939
#
_cell.length_a   1.000
_cell.length_b   1.000
_cell.length_c   1.000
_cell.angle_alpha   90.00
_cell.angle_beta   90.00
_cell.angle_gamma   90.00
#
_symmetry.space_group_name_H-M   'P 1'
#
loop_
_entity.id
_entity.type
_entity.pdbx_description
1 polymer ?
#
loop_
_entity_poly.entity_id
_entity_poly.type
_entity_poly.pdbx_seq_one_letter_code
_entity_poly.pdbx_strand_id
1 'polypeptide(L)'
;LNIFNSKFILADDKTATDRDFKNIEAIIAHEYFHNWTGNRVTCRDWFQLTLKEGLTVFRDQEFSADMNIRGVKRIEDVLLLRSIQFPEDAGSNSHAIRPENYIEINNFYTPTVYEKGAEVIRMIFNYLGENLYRKGMNVYFESFDGKAVTCENFIDALTKGSKSDLTIFKKWYSQAGTPTLSIKRKIEKSGLKFNMSQKINGKKSHLPIPIKLSCLNKKGNFVKFKLNNTKSKYEHVYLFSKSEDTIKIISDEINLTPSFLRGFSAPVILEADLTINEYVHILQFDNDSYNRWDAIQNLYLDCYVNKSTLKLLCDSLRIILSDKKIDFSLMALFLELPSRNSYENLFDIVDPIDIYLKRIDLIKSIALNLKDILEKLASSLFYKNIDKLEFVGERALLEKILKYLISVSYTHLRAHETYD
;
A
#
# COMPACT_ATOMS: atom_id res chain seq x y z
N LEU A 1 -13.13 15.58 24.54
CA LEU A 1 -12.74 14.45 25.37
C LEU A 1 -12.15 13.37 24.46
N ASN A 2 -10.89 13.02 24.65
CA ASN A 2 -10.23 11.92 23.95
C ASN A 2 -10.12 10.74 24.91
N ILE A 3 -10.36 9.53 24.40
CA ILE A 3 -10.30 8.30 25.19
C ILE A 3 -9.25 7.39 24.58
N PHE A 4 -8.25 7.01 25.38
CA PHE A 4 -7.12 6.22 24.93
C PHE A 4 -7.05 4.87 25.68
N ASN A 5 -6.67 3.84 24.96
CA ASN A 5 -6.22 2.60 25.59
C ASN A 5 -4.76 2.80 26.06
N SER A 6 -4.49 2.52 27.35
CA SER A 6 -3.15 2.70 27.93
C SER A 6 -2.03 1.97 27.18
N LYS A 7 -2.34 0.85 26.56
CA LYS A 7 -1.39 0.09 25.71
C LYS A 7 -0.81 0.93 24.58
N PHE A 8 -1.55 1.93 24.09
CA PHE A 8 -1.18 2.73 22.93
C PHE A 8 -0.76 4.16 23.23
N ILE A 9 -0.63 4.52 24.52
CA ILE A 9 -0.16 5.86 24.91
C ILE A 9 0.95 5.83 25.96
N LEU A 10 1.23 4.67 26.54
CA LEU A 10 2.30 4.51 27.50
C LEU A 10 3.48 3.81 26.83
N ALA A 11 4.65 4.45 26.86
CA ALA A 11 5.90 3.90 26.37
C ALA A 11 7.05 4.31 27.32
N ASP A 12 7.99 3.42 27.49
CA ASP A 12 9.25 3.65 28.20
C ASP A 12 10.38 3.55 27.18
N ASP A 13 11.33 4.47 27.19
CA ASP A 13 12.43 4.56 26.22
C ASP A 13 13.37 3.35 26.20
N LYS A 14 13.35 2.51 27.26
CA LYS A 14 14.18 1.30 27.38
C LYS A 14 13.47 0.03 26.92
N THR A 15 12.14 0.02 26.89
CA THR A 15 11.35 -1.19 26.63
C THR A 15 10.45 -1.09 25.41
N ALA A 16 10.07 0.12 24.99
CA ALA A 16 9.23 0.33 23.81
C ALA A 16 10.02 0.19 22.50
N THR A 17 9.38 -0.36 21.50
CA THR A 17 9.93 -0.50 20.16
C THR A 17 9.62 0.74 19.30
N ASP A 18 10.32 0.89 18.17
CA ASP A 18 10.01 1.91 17.16
C ASP A 18 8.54 1.84 16.71
N ARG A 19 7.99 0.64 16.64
CA ARG A 19 6.58 0.43 16.29
C ARG A 19 5.63 0.98 17.36
N ASP A 20 5.97 0.86 18.64
CA ASP A 20 5.15 1.40 19.72
C ASP A 20 5.10 2.93 19.64
N PHE A 21 6.23 3.60 19.40
CA PHE A 21 6.26 5.05 19.22
C PHE A 21 5.47 5.52 17.99
N LYS A 22 5.59 4.83 16.85
CA LYS A 22 4.77 5.11 15.66
C LYS A 22 3.28 4.93 15.92
N ASN A 23 2.90 3.87 16.65
CA ASN A 23 1.50 3.63 17.01
C ASN A 23 0.96 4.73 17.93
N ILE A 24 1.76 5.19 18.92
CA ILE A 24 1.37 6.31 19.78
C ILE A 24 1.12 7.57 18.96
N GLU A 25 2.04 7.93 18.06
CA GLU A 25 1.88 9.09 17.18
C GLU A 25 0.57 9.01 16.39
N ALA A 26 0.33 7.87 15.72
CA ALA A 26 -0.84 7.67 14.89
C ALA A 26 -2.15 7.73 15.69
N ILE A 27 -2.19 7.08 16.87
CA ILE A 27 -3.39 7.03 17.70
C ILE A 27 -3.69 8.37 18.34
N ILE A 28 -2.67 9.11 18.81
CA ILE A 28 -2.89 10.47 19.31
C ILE A 28 -3.45 11.36 18.21
N ALA A 29 -2.92 11.28 16.99
CA ALA A 29 -3.45 12.01 15.85
C ALA A 29 -4.90 11.61 15.53
N HIS A 30 -5.20 10.30 15.53
CA HIS A 30 -6.52 9.75 15.30
C HIS A 30 -7.55 10.34 16.28
N GLU A 31 -7.31 10.22 17.57
CA GLU A 31 -8.21 10.73 18.62
C GLU A 31 -8.32 12.26 18.60
N TYR A 32 -7.23 12.96 18.30
CA TYR A 32 -7.27 14.40 18.13
C TYR A 32 -8.15 14.81 16.94
N PHE A 33 -8.05 14.13 15.82
CA PHE A 33 -8.84 14.41 14.64
C PHE A 33 -10.34 14.09 14.81
N HIS A 34 -10.69 13.16 15.69
CA HIS A 34 -12.07 12.90 16.04
C HIS A 34 -12.79 14.13 16.60
N ASN A 35 -12.10 15.13 17.13
CA ASN A 35 -12.75 16.38 17.56
C ASN A 35 -13.55 17.04 16.44
N TRP A 36 -13.12 16.93 15.18
CA TRP A 36 -13.86 17.41 14.01
C TRP A 36 -14.65 16.29 13.33
N THR A 37 -13.99 15.21 12.99
CA THR A 37 -14.58 14.08 12.25
C THR A 37 -15.02 12.97 13.22
N GLY A 38 -16.14 13.20 13.87
CA GLY A 38 -16.71 12.32 14.90
C GLY A 38 -17.42 13.05 16.00
N ASN A 39 -16.86 14.16 16.52
CA ASN A 39 -17.44 14.91 17.62
C ASN A 39 -18.24 16.14 17.12
N ARG A 40 -17.62 17.07 16.40
CA ARG A 40 -18.33 18.25 15.84
C ARG A 40 -19.28 17.87 14.72
N VAL A 41 -18.83 17.02 13.79
CA VAL A 41 -19.70 16.38 12.81
C VAL A 41 -19.74 14.91 13.17
N THR A 42 -20.89 14.43 13.66
CA THR A 42 -21.03 13.07 14.18
C THR A 42 -21.85 12.16 13.26
N CYS A 43 -21.81 10.85 13.50
CA CYS A 43 -22.61 9.88 12.78
C CYS A 43 -24.06 9.91 13.25
N ARG A 44 -25.02 9.86 12.31
CA ARG A 44 -26.46 9.79 12.63
C ARG A 44 -26.82 8.51 13.37
N ASP A 45 -26.17 7.41 13.01
CA ASP A 45 -26.40 6.07 13.56
C ASP A 45 -25.13 5.21 13.39
N TRP A 46 -25.10 4.02 14.02
CA TRP A 46 -23.97 3.11 13.98
C TRP A 46 -23.62 2.58 12.58
N PHE A 47 -24.58 2.50 11.65
CA PHE A 47 -24.30 2.09 10.28
C PHE A 47 -23.41 3.09 9.54
N GLN A 48 -23.34 4.33 9.99
CA GLN A 48 -22.50 5.38 9.42
C GLN A 48 -21.09 5.40 10.02
N LEU A 49 -20.68 4.43 10.84
CA LEU A 49 -19.45 4.46 11.62
C LEU A 49 -18.21 4.76 10.77
N THR A 50 -18.11 4.18 9.57
CA THR A 50 -16.99 4.43 8.64
C THR A 50 -16.85 5.92 8.28
N LEU A 51 -17.93 6.70 8.37
CA LEU A 51 -17.89 8.14 8.11
C LEU A 51 -16.96 8.88 9.07
N LYS A 52 -16.93 8.48 10.35
CA LYS A 52 -15.99 9.07 11.29
C LYS A 52 -14.67 8.26 11.35
N GLU A 53 -14.72 6.95 11.40
CA GLU A 53 -13.53 6.13 11.55
C GLU A 53 -12.67 6.12 10.28
N GLY A 54 -13.26 5.80 9.12
CA GLY A 54 -12.52 5.79 7.86
C GLY A 54 -11.94 7.16 7.50
N LEU A 55 -12.70 8.25 7.72
CA LEU A 55 -12.20 9.60 7.48
C LEU A 55 -11.08 9.97 8.46
N THR A 56 -11.17 9.57 9.71
CA THR A 56 -10.16 9.87 10.72
C THR A 56 -8.90 9.04 10.52
N VAL A 57 -9.02 7.75 10.15
CA VAL A 57 -7.87 6.93 9.74
C VAL A 57 -7.17 7.52 8.52
N PHE A 58 -7.88 7.96 7.49
CA PHE A 58 -7.26 8.66 6.36
C PHE A 58 -6.46 9.89 6.82
N ARG A 59 -6.97 10.65 7.77
CA ARG A 59 -6.32 11.87 8.27
C ARG A 59 -5.11 11.55 9.15
N ASP A 60 -5.16 10.55 10.02
CA ASP A 60 -4.02 10.15 10.85
C ASP A 60 -2.91 9.55 9.99
N GLN A 61 -3.24 8.75 8.95
CA GLN A 61 -2.28 8.25 7.97
C GLN A 61 -1.57 9.38 7.22
N GLU A 62 -2.30 10.41 6.77
CA GLU A 62 -1.71 11.57 6.11
C GLU A 62 -0.85 12.39 7.09
N PHE A 63 -1.28 12.56 8.35
CA PHE A 63 -0.48 13.21 9.38
C PHE A 63 0.83 12.47 9.65
N SER A 64 0.77 11.16 9.89
CA SER A 64 1.97 10.34 10.09
C SER A 64 2.89 10.35 8.86
N ALA A 65 2.31 10.44 7.64
CA ALA A 65 3.08 10.59 6.41
C ALA A 65 3.78 11.95 6.30
N ASP A 66 3.19 13.02 6.84
CA ASP A 66 3.79 14.36 6.89
C ASP A 66 4.88 14.47 7.97
N MET A 67 4.71 13.74 9.08
CA MET A 67 5.70 13.69 10.17
C MET A 67 6.88 12.77 9.88
N ASN A 68 6.73 11.80 8.98
CA ASN A 68 7.69 10.75 8.69
C ASN A 68 7.98 10.64 7.17
N ILE A 69 8.52 9.51 6.74
CA ILE A 69 8.78 9.23 5.33
C ILE A 69 7.50 8.76 4.66
N ARG A 70 6.87 9.62 3.89
CA ARG A 70 5.57 9.39 3.25
C ARG A 70 5.49 8.07 2.48
N GLY A 71 6.53 7.71 1.73
CA GLY A 71 6.57 6.45 0.97
C GLY A 71 6.59 5.22 1.87
N VAL A 72 7.32 5.28 2.99
CA VAL A 72 7.39 4.20 3.99
C VAL A 72 6.03 4.04 4.66
N LYS A 73 5.44 5.13 5.17
CA LYS A 73 4.12 5.10 5.80
C LYS A 73 3.05 4.52 4.85
N ARG A 74 3.07 4.95 3.56
CA ARG A 74 2.11 4.41 2.59
C ARG A 74 2.26 2.90 2.37
N ILE A 75 3.48 2.39 2.32
CA ILE A 75 3.72 0.94 2.20
C ILE A 75 3.24 0.22 3.46
N GLU A 76 3.50 0.77 4.66
CA GLU A 76 3.03 0.20 5.93
C GLU A 76 1.49 0.12 5.98
N ASP A 77 0.77 1.17 5.53
CA ASP A 77 -0.69 1.17 5.45
C ASP A 77 -1.21 0.10 4.48
N VAL A 78 -0.58 -0.04 3.31
CA VAL A 78 -0.94 -1.07 2.33
C VAL A 78 -0.65 -2.47 2.85
N LEU A 79 0.47 -2.66 3.57
CA LEU A 79 0.78 -3.94 4.22
C LEU A 79 -0.30 -4.32 5.24
N LEU A 80 -0.74 -3.37 6.07
CA LEU A 80 -1.82 -3.58 7.03
C LEU A 80 -3.11 -3.97 6.32
N LEU A 81 -3.50 -3.22 5.29
CA LEU A 81 -4.69 -3.50 4.49
C LEU A 81 -4.65 -4.91 3.88
N ARG A 82 -3.54 -5.26 3.20
CA ARG A 82 -3.36 -6.56 2.53
C ARG A 82 -3.27 -7.74 3.50
N SER A 83 -2.74 -7.52 4.72
CA SER A 83 -2.54 -8.61 5.69
C SER A 83 -3.77 -8.90 6.56
N ILE A 84 -4.66 -7.92 6.77
CA ILE A 84 -5.81 -8.04 7.67
C ILE A 84 -7.12 -7.84 6.91
N GLN A 85 -7.28 -6.73 6.20
CA GLN A 85 -8.56 -6.37 5.60
C GLN A 85 -8.88 -7.19 4.33
N PHE A 86 -7.92 -7.45 3.45
CA PHE A 86 -8.17 -8.29 2.28
C PHE A 86 -8.55 -9.74 2.65
N PRO A 87 -7.90 -10.38 3.65
CA PRO A 87 -8.39 -11.67 4.18
C PRO A 87 -9.79 -11.60 4.78
N GLU A 88 -10.15 -10.53 5.49
CA GLU A 88 -11.51 -10.32 5.99
C GLU A 88 -12.53 -10.27 4.83
N ASP A 89 -12.23 -9.52 3.78
CA ASP A 89 -13.06 -9.39 2.57
C ASP A 89 -13.18 -10.70 1.76
N ALA A 90 -12.18 -11.57 1.82
CA ALA A 90 -12.17 -12.87 1.17
C ALA A 90 -12.85 -13.97 2.00
N GLY A 91 -13.06 -13.74 3.29
CA GLY A 91 -13.59 -14.71 4.26
C GLY A 91 -15.10 -14.65 4.43
N SER A 92 -15.59 -15.48 5.37
CA SER A 92 -17.01 -15.54 5.75
C SER A 92 -17.53 -14.24 6.40
N ASN A 93 -16.63 -13.43 6.95
CA ASN A 93 -16.95 -12.17 7.60
C ASN A 93 -16.94 -10.97 6.65
N SER A 94 -16.89 -11.21 5.34
CA SER A 94 -16.93 -10.15 4.33
C SER A 94 -18.20 -9.31 4.45
N HIS A 95 -18.04 -8.01 4.58
CA HIS A 95 -19.16 -7.05 4.66
C HIS A 95 -18.80 -5.72 4.00
N ALA A 96 -19.81 -4.90 3.75
CA ALA A 96 -19.61 -3.55 3.22
C ALA A 96 -18.99 -2.62 4.28
N ILE A 97 -18.28 -1.54 3.87
CA ILE A 97 -17.78 -0.51 4.80
C ILE A 97 -18.89 0.20 5.56
N ARG A 98 -20.13 0.16 5.03
CA ARG A 98 -21.36 0.53 5.71
C ARG A 98 -22.24 -0.71 5.81
N PRO A 99 -22.12 -1.51 6.89
CA PRO A 99 -22.95 -2.69 7.09
C PRO A 99 -24.44 -2.34 7.16
N GLU A 100 -25.31 -3.23 6.71
CA GLU A 100 -26.77 -3.03 6.74
C GLU A 100 -27.45 -3.70 7.94
N ASN A 101 -26.72 -4.59 8.62
CA ASN A 101 -27.19 -5.32 9.80
C ASN A 101 -26.03 -5.60 10.77
N TYR A 102 -26.36 -5.94 12.01
CA TYR A 102 -25.41 -6.35 13.04
C TYR A 102 -26.12 -7.21 14.08
N ILE A 103 -25.37 -8.01 14.81
CA ILE A 103 -25.84 -8.78 15.97
C ILE A 103 -25.55 -7.98 17.25
N GLU A 104 -24.34 -7.44 17.36
CA GLU A 104 -23.91 -6.60 18.47
C GLU A 104 -23.07 -5.40 17.96
N ILE A 105 -23.00 -4.33 18.75
CA ILE A 105 -22.32 -3.08 18.34
C ILE A 105 -20.85 -3.33 18.00
N ASN A 106 -20.17 -4.25 18.68
CA ASN A 106 -18.77 -4.57 18.41
C ASN A 106 -18.52 -5.06 16.98
N ASN A 107 -19.55 -5.54 16.26
CA ASN A 107 -19.43 -5.98 14.88
C ASN A 107 -19.10 -4.84 13.91
N PHE A 108 -19.24 -3.58 14.31
CA PHE A 108 -18.85 -2.43 13.48
C PHE A 108 -17.36 -2.08 13.54
N TYR A 109 -16.64 -2.56 14.56
CA TYR A 109 -15.23 -2.22 14.77
C TYR A 109 -14.32 -3.20 14.01
N THR A 110 -14.29 -3.07 12.68
CA THR A 110 -13.59 -4.00 11.78
C THR A 110 -12.56 -3.28 10.90
N PRO A 111 -11.50 -3.96 10.45
CA PRO A 111 -10.58 -3.43 9.44
C PRO A 111 -11.29 -2.93 8.17
N THR A 112 -12.40 -3.52 7.80
CA THR A 112 -13.21 -3.07 6.65
C THR A 112 -13.81 -1.70 6.90
N VAL A 113 -14.38 -1.44 8.07
CA VAL A 113 -14.98 -0.13 8.41
C VAL A 113 -13.91 0.95 8.53
N TYR A 114 -12.75 0.64 9.11
CA TYR A 114 -11.64 1.55 9.39
C TYR A 114 -10.73 1.72 8.18
N GLU A 115 -9.97 0.68 7.83
CA GLU A 115 -8.89 0.76 6.85
C GLU A 115 -9.41 0.85 5.41
N LYS A 116 -10.35 -0.02 5.02
CA LYS A 116 -10.96 0.09 3.70
C LYS A 116 -11.81 1.35 3.58
N GLY A 117 -12.47 1.79 4.66
CA GLY A 117 -13.13 3.09 4.73
C GLY A 117 -12.17 4.24 4.42
N ALA A 118 -10.98 4.25 5.04
CA ALA A 118 -9.92 5.22 4.76
C ALA A 118 -9.44 5.18 3.31
N GLU A 119 -9.29 3.99 2.73
CA GLU A 119 -8.90 3.84 1.33
C GLU A 119 -9.96 4.36 0.35
N VAL A 120 -11.24 4.26 0.67
CA VAL A 120 -12.31 4.89 -0.13
C VAL A 120 -12.21 6.42 -0.10
N ILE A 121 -11.88 7.01 1.05
CA ILE A 121 -11.60 8.45 1.15
C ILE A 121 -10.36 8.80 0.33
N ARG A 122 -9.29 8.02 0.44
CA ARG A 122 -8.05 8.21 -0.33
C ARG A 122 -8.27 8.12 -1.83
N MET A 123 -9.11 7.20 -2.31
CA MET A 123 -9.50 7.15 -3.73
C MET A 123 -10.13 8.46 -4.21
N ILE A 124 -11.06 9.02 -3.43
CA ILE A 124 -11.70 10.29 -3.75
C ILE A 124 -10.68 11.42 -3.74
N PHE A 125 -9.79 11.45 -2.74
CA PHE A 125 -8.67 12.39 -2.68
C PHE A 125 -7.78 12.31 -3.92
N ASN A 126 -7.36 11.10 -4.31
CA ASN A 126 -6.53 10.88 -5.51
C ASN A 126 -7.24 11.29 -6.81
N TYR A 127 -8.55 11.07 -6.89
CA TYR A 127 -9.36 11.43 -8.06
C TYR A 127 -9.53 12.95 -8.20
N LEU A 128 -9.84 13.63 -7.11
CA LEU A 128 -10.05 15.08 -7.08
C LEU A 128 -8.76 15.89 -7.10
N GLY A 129 -7.71 15.36 -6.47
CA GLY A 129 -6.53 16.13 -6.08
C GLY A 129 -6.79 17.02 -4.85
N GLU A 130 -5.69 17.42 -4.21
CA GLU A 130 -5.69 18.11 -2.92
C GLU A 130 -6.61 19.35 -2.89
N ASN A 131 -6.49 20.23 -3.87
CA ASN A 131 -7.23 21.50 -3.89
C ASN A 131 -8.76 21.31 -3.94
N LEU A 132 -9.25 20.39 -4.77
CA LEU A 132 -10.69 20.15 -4.90
C LEU A 132 -11.23 19.37 -3.71
N TYR A 133 -10.45 18.41 -3.20
CA TYR A 133 -10.80 17.70 -1.97
C TYR A 133 -10.93 18.67 -0.78
N ARG A 134 -9.97 19.60 -0.60
CA ARG A 134 -10.04 20.63 0.45
C ARG A 134 -11.29 21.50 0.33
N LYS A 135 -11.66 21.92 -0.87
CA LYS A 135 -12.92 22.64 -1.10
C LYS A 135 -14.14 21.84 -0.68
N GLY A 136 -14.15 20.54 -1.00
CA GLY A 136 -15.21 19.62 -0.56
C GLY A 136 -15.30 19.51 0.96
N MET A 137 -14.15 19.34 1.64
CA MET A 137 -14.07 19.27 3.10
C MET A 137 -14.55 20.57 3.77
N ASN A 138 -14.24 21.73 3.21
CA ASN A 138 -14.74 22.99 3.75
C ASN A 138 -16.27 23.03 3.70
N VAL A 139 -16.87 22.64 2.57
CA VAL A 139 -18.35 22.56 2.46
C VAL A 139 -18.93 21.55 3.46
N TYR A 140 -18.24 20.42 3.69
CA TYR A 140 -18.67 19.42 4.66
C TYR A 140 -18.74 20.00 6.07
N PHE A 141 -17.68 20.67 6.54
CA PHE A 141 -17.65 21.28 7.86
C PHE A 141 -18.61 22.47 7.98
N GLU A 142 -18.66 23.37 7.01
CA GLU A 142 -19.57 24.50 7.01
C GLU A 142 -21.04 24.09 7.04
N SER A 143 -21.41 23.03 6.34
CA SER A 143 -22.80 22.57 6.23
C SER A 143 -23.26 21.74 7.42
N PHE A 144 -22.34 21.04 8.09
CA PHE A 144 -22.69 19.99 9.04
C PHE A 144 -22.06 20.14 10.43
N ASP A 145 -21.42 21.25 10.72
CA ASP A 145 -20.91 21.52 12.07
C ASP A 145 -22.04 21.43 13.11
N GLY A 146 -21.82 20.68 14.18
CA GLY A 146 -22.80 20.43 15.23
C GLY A 146 -23.96 19.50 14.85
N LYS A 147 -23.86 18.77 13.71
CA LYS A 147 -24.93 17.88 13.23
C LYS A 147 -24.50 16.42 13.19
N ALA A 148 -25.51 15.53 13.23
CA ALA A 148 -25.39 14.10 12.97
C ALA A 148 -25.73 13.80 11.50
N VAL A 149 -24.84 13.16 10.78
CA VAL A 149 -24.90 13.02 9.31
C VAL A 149 -24.65 11.59 8.83
N THR A 150 -24.84 11.39 7.52
CA THR A 150 -24.66 10.09 6.83
C THR A 150 -23.47 10.13 5.87
N CYS A 151 -23.06 8.95 5.40
CA CYS A 151 -22.06 8.84 4.35
C CYS A 151 -22.47 9.57 3.06
N GLU A 152 -23.76 9.59 2.73
CA GLU A 152 -24.30 10.33 1.59
C GLU A 152 -24.07 11.84 1.75
N ASN A 153 -24.33 12.40 2.95
CA ASN A 153 -24.10 13.83 3.21
C ASN A 153 -22.63 14.21 2.97
N PHE A 154 -21.69 13.32 3.32
CA PHE A 154 -20.27 13.53 3.08
C PHE A 154 -19.96 13.58 1.58
N ILE A 155 -20.39 12.57 0.81
CA ILE A 155 -20.18 12.53 -0.64
C ILE A 155 -20.83 13.72 -1.35
N ASP A 156 -22.05 14.11 -0.92
CA ASP A 156 -22.77 15.25 -1.50
C ASP A 156 -22.06 16.59 -1.20
N ALA A 157 -21.48 16.75 0.01
CA ALA A 157 -20.65 17.90 0.33
C ALA A 157 -19.37 17.98 -0.50
N LEU A 158 -18.67 16.84 -0.66
CA LEU A 158 -17.50 16.77 -1.54
C LEU A 158 -17.85 17.07 -2.99
N THR A 159 -18.97 16.55 -3.49
CA THR A 159 -19.51 16.83 -4.84
C THR A 159 -19.74 18.33 -5.02
N LYS A 160 -20.44 18.96 -4.07
CA LYS A 160 -20.76 20.40 -4.09
C LYS A 160 -19.50 21.26 -4.07
N GLY A 161 -18.56 20.95 -3.17
CA GLY A 161 -17.34 21.76 -3.00
C GLY A 161 -16.34 21.60 -4.16
N SER A 162 -16.20 20.40 -4.68
CA SER A 162 -15.31 20.11 -5.81
C SER A 162 -15.90 20.45 -7.17
N LYS A 163 -17.23 20.56 -7.28
CA LYS A 163 -18.01 20.64 -8.54
C LYS A 163 -17.78 19.43 -9.45
N SER A 164 -17.45 18.27 -8.87
CA SER A 164 -17.24 17.00 -9.56
C SER A 164 -18.29 16.00 -9.08
N ASP A 165 -18.95 15.28 -9.99
CA ASP A 165 -19.92 14.25 -9.59
C ASP A 165 -19.19 13.05 -8.98
N LEU A 166 -19.41 12.85 -7.68
CA LEU A 166 -18.86 11.74 -6.90
C LEU A 166 -19.89 10.68 -6.56
N THR A 167 -21.13 10.80 -7.08
CA THR A 167 -22.25 9.92 -6.74
C THR A 167 -21.91 8.43 -6.96
N ILE A 168 -21.09 8.15 -7.99
CA ILE A 168 -20.66 6.78 -8.31
C ILE A 168 -19.84 6.13 -7.18
N PHE A 169 -19.12 6.92 -6.36
CA PHE A 169 -18.33 6.41 -5.22
C PHE A 169 -19.21 5.90 -4.07
N LYS A 170 -20.50 6.25 -4.02
CA LYS A 170 -21.46 5.71 -3.04
C LYS A 170 -21.55 4.17 -3.14
N LYS A 171 -21.24 3.57 -4.29
CA LYS A 171 -21.21 2.12 -4.46
C LYS A 171 -20.22 1.42 -3.52
N TRP A 172 -19.08 2.04 -3.19
CA TRP A 172 -18.11 1.47 -2.28
C TRP A 172 -18.66 1.27 -0.86
N TYR A 173 -19.63 2.08 -0.45
CA TYR A 173 -20.23 1.99 0.89
C TYR A 173 -21.18 0.79 1.06
N SER A 174 -21.69 0.23 -0.03
CA SER A 174 -22.65 -0.88 0.00
C SER A 174 -22.11 -2.19 -0.60
N GLN A 175 -20.91 -2.17 -1.21
CA GLN A 175 -20.34 -3.34 -1.87
C GLN A 175 -19.29 -4.01 -0.97
N ALA A 176 -19.52 -5.26 -0.58
CA ALA A 176 -18.55 -6.12 0.08
C ALA A 176 -17.54 -6.72 -0.92
N GLY A 177 -16.38 -7.13 -0.41
CA GLY A 177 -15.34 -7.82 -1.17
C GLY A 177 -14.33 -6.86 -1.83
N THR A 178 -13.13 -7.38 -2.08
CA THR A 178 -12.04 -6.65 -2.73
C THR A 178 -12.06 -6.89 -4.25
N PRO A 179 -12.08 -5.83 -5.08
CA PRO A 179 -12.03 -6.00 -6.53
C PRO A 179 -10.67 -6.52 -6.99
N THR A 180 -10.67 -7.47 -7.91
CA THR A 180 -9.51 -7.81 -8.73
C THR A 180 -9.57 -6.99 -10.01
N LEU A 181 -8.57 -6.16 -10.24
CA LEU A 181 -8.37 -5.36 -11.45
C LEU A 181 -7.36 -6.07 -12.36
N SER A 182 -7.83 -6.63 -13.47
CA SER A 182 -6.97 -7.25 -14.48
C SER A 182 -6.69 -6.25 -15.60
N ILE A 183 -5.41 -6.06 -15.94
CA ILE A 183 -4.92 -5.16 -17.01
C ILE A 183 -4.08 -5.98 -17.98
N LYS A 184 -4.63 -6.26 -19.18
CA LYS A 184 -3.95 -7.03 -20.23
C LYS A 184 -3.50 -6.13 -21.35
N ARG A 185 -2.22 -6.23 -21.71
CA ARG A 185 -1.58 -5.43 -22.76
C ARG A 185 -1.89 -5.97 -24.15
N LYS A 186 -2.10 -5.05 -25.09
CA LYS A 186 -2.06 -5.31 -26.51
C LYS A 186 -1.17 -4.25 -27.17
N ILE A 187 -0.09 -4.68 -27.82
CA ILE A 187 0.81 -3.79 -28.56
C ILE A 187 0.15 -3.40 -29.87
N GLU A 188 0.03 -2.11 -30.14
CA GLU A 188 -0.44 -1.55 -31.42
C GLU A 188 0.67 -0.68 -32.06
N LYS A 189 0.61 -0.45 -33.37
CA LYS A 189 1.59 0.39 -34.09
C LYS A 189 1.68 1.83 -33.55
N SER A 190 0.60 2.35 -32.96
CA SER A 190 0.48 3.73 -32.47
C SER A 190 0.69 3.87 -30.94
N GLY A 191 1.17 2.84 -30.26
CA GLY A 191 1.38 2.87 -28.80
C GLY A 191 0.91 1.62 -28.08
N LEU A 192 0.62 1.77 -26.79
CA LEU A 192 0.16 0.67 -25.93
C LEU A 192 -1.34 0.76 -25.72
N LYS A 193 -2.01 -0.36 -25.87
CA LYS A 193 -3.42 -0.53 -25.53
C LYS A 193 -3.54 -1.49 -24.36
N PHE A 194 -4.41 -1.17 -23.40
CA PHE A 194 -4.70 -2.03 -22.26
C PHE A 194 -6.19 -2.33 -22.21
N ASN A 195 -6.54 -3.61 -22.20
CA ASN A 195 -7.88 -4.08 -21.91
C ASN A 195 -7.96 -4.30 -20.40
N MET A 196 -8.91 -3.67 -19.75
CA MET A 196 -9.10 -3.73 -18.31
C MET A 196 -10.41 -4.42 -17.99
N SER A 197 -10.42 -5.21 -16.92
CA SER A 197 -11.63 -5.79 -16.36
C SER A 197 -11.58 -5.79 -14.84
N GLN A 198 -12.74 -5.73 -14.18
CA GLN A 198 -12.84 -5.85 -12.73
C GLN A 198 -13.87 -6.91 -12.32
N LYS A 199 -13.51 -7.64 -11.27
CA LYS A 199 -14.36 -8.69 -10.69
C LYS A 199 -14.28 -8.65 -9.17
N ILE A 200 -15.35 -9.04 -8.48
CA ILE A 200 -15.36 -9.35 -7.05
C ILE A 200 -15.87 -10.78 -6.90
N ASN A 201 -15.13 -11.66 -6.24
CA ASN A 201 -15.47 -13.08 -6.07
C ASN A 201 -15.87 -13.74 -7.40
N GLY A 202 -15.09 -13.49 -8.46
CA GLY A 202 -15.32 -14.03 -9.81
C GLY A 202 -16.43 -13.37 -10.61
N LYS A 203 -17.27 -12.52 -10.00
CA LYS A 203 -18.40 -11.84 -10.67
C LYS A 203 -17.97 -10.45 -11.17
N LYS A 204 -18.52 -10.02 -12.32
CA LYS A 204 -18.26 -8.67 -12.87
C LYS A 204 -18.66 -7.59 -11.86
N SER A 205 -17.76 -6.62 -11.68
CA SER A 205 -17.96 -5.46 -10.80
C SER A 205 -18.00 -4.15 -11.62
N HIS A 206 -18.57 -3.10 -11.03
CA HIS A 206 -18.72 -1.76 -11.63
C HIS A 206 -18.36 -0.67 -10.60
N LEU A 207 -17.41 -0.96 -9.70
CA LEU A 207 -16.92 0.02 -8.74
C LEU A 207 -16.06 1.08 -9.44
N PRO A 208 -16.13 2.35 -9.02
CA PRO A 208 -15.22 3.36 -9.52
C PRO A 208 -13.82 3.14 -8.93
N ILE A 209 -12.84 2.88 -9.79
CA ILE A 209 -11.45 2.62 -9.43
C ILE A 209 -10.60 3.72 -10.09
N PRO A 210 -10.08 4.70 -9.35
CA PRO A 210 -9.13 5.68 -9.89
C PRO A 210 -7.76 5.03 -10.07
N ILE A 211 -7.41 4.76 -11.31
CA ILE A 211 -6.12 4.20 -11.71
C ILE A 211 -5.16 5.36 -11.98
N LYS A 212 -4.27 5.60 -11.05
CA LYS A 212 -3.17 6.55 -11.22
C LYS A 212 -2.04 5.85 -11.97
N LEU A 213 -1.58 6.43 -13.08
CA LEU A 213 -0.58 5.79 -13.94
C LEU A 213 0.40 6.79 -14.54
N SER A 214 1.63 6.33 -14.72
CA SER A 214 2.72 7.00 -15.44
C SER A 214 3.42 6.01 -16.37
N CYS A 215 4.30 6.51 -17.22
CA CYS A 215 5.12 5.69 -18.10
C CYS A 215 6.59 6.11 -18.02
N LEU A 216 7.47 5.11 -18.03
CA LEU A 216 8.91 5.29 -18.12
C LEU A 216 9.41 4.86 -19.51
N ASN A 217 10.41 5.56 -20.05
CA ASN A 217 11.11 5.10 -21.25
C ASN A 217 12.24 4.11 -20.87
N LYS A 218 12.90 3.53 -21.87
CA LYS A 218 14.02 2.57 -21.64
C LYS A 218 15.17 3.09 -20.77
N LYS A 219 15.34 4.43 -20.67
CA LYS A 219 16.39 5.05 -19.85
C LYS A 219 15.94 5.32 -18.41
N GLY A 220 14.70 4.96 -18.05
CA GLY A 220 14.12 5.22 -16.74
C GLY A 220 13.58 6.64 -16.54
N ASN A 221 13.47 7.45 -17.61
CA ASN A 221 12.88 8.77 -17.51
C ASN A 221 11.36 8.71 -17.67
N PHE A 222 10.63 9.48 -16.85
CA PHE A 222 9.20 9.67 -17.07
C PHE A 222 8.93 10.41 -18.38
N VAL A 223 7.92 9.95 -19.10
CA VAL A 223 7.53 10.52 -20.39
C VAL A 223 6.13 11.10 -20.32
N LYS A 224 5.89 12.16 -21.11
CA LYS A 224 4.54 12.67 -21.32
C LYS A 224 3.82 11.79 -22.32
N PHE A 225 2.58 11.46 -22.04
CA PHE A 225 1.71 10.70 -22.91
C PHE A 225 0.27 11.21 -22.87
N LYS A 226 -0.50 10.91 -23.89
CA LYS A 226 -1.95 11.09 -23.90
C LYS A 226 -2.60 9.78 -23.47
N LEU A 227 -3.54 9.85 -22.56
CA LEU A 227 -4.40 8.73 -22.21
C LEU A 227 -5.70 8.87 -23.01
N ASN A 228 -5.93 7.98 -23.97
CA ASN A 228 -6.99 8.14 -24.97
C ASN A 228 -6.89 9.53 -25.68
N ASN A 229 -7.94 10.33 -25.63
CA ASN A 229 -8.02 11.65 -26.23
C ASN A 229 -7.69 12.80 -25.26
N THR A 230 -7.04 12.52 -24.13
CA THR A 230 -6.71 13.55 -23.13
C THR A 230 -5.49 14.37 -23.52
N LYS A 231 -5.23 15.47 -22.79
CA LYS A 231 -3.99 16.24 -22.92
C LYS A 231 -2.78 15.40 -22.47
N SER A 232 -1.62 15.64 -23.10
CA SER A 232 -0.38 14.97 -22.73
C SER A 232 0.12 15.41 -21.37
N LYS A 233 0.37 14.44 -20.46
CA LYS A 233 0.88 14.63 -19.09
C LYS A 233 1.85 13.51 -18.73
N TYR A 234 2.66 13.71 -17.69
CA TYR A 234 3.53 12.69 -17.11
C TYR A 234 2.77 11.64 -16.29
N GLU A 235 1.64 12.05 -15.71
CA GLU A 235 0.80 11.20 -14.88
C GLU A 235 -0.67 11.48 -15.16
N HIS A 236 -1.47 10.42 -15.21
CA HIS A 236 -2.92 10.47 -15.38
C HIS A 236 -3.62 9.73 -14.25
N VAL A 237 -4.82 10.19 -13.91
CA VAL A 237 -5.78 9.45 -13.10
C VAL A 237 -6.95 9.08 -14.00
N TYR A 238 -7.12 7.79 -14.26
CA TYR A 238 -8.22 7.24 -15.05
C TYR A 238 -9.28 6.64 -14.13
N LEU A 239 -10.50 7.15 -14.16
CA LEU A 239 -11.60 6.59 -13.38
C LEU A 239 -12.22 5.41 -14.15
N PHE A 240 -11.83 4.20 -13.79
CA PHE A 240 -12.40 2.97 -14.32
C PHE A 240 -13.63 2.57 -13.53
N SER A 241 -14.82 2.62 -14.15
CA SER A 241 -16.12 2.39 -13.46
C SER A 241 -17.05 1.41 -14.19
N LYS A 242 -16.53 0.76 -15.22
CA LYS A 242 -17.22 -0.31 -15.97
C LYS A 242 -16.65 -1.67 -15.55
N SER A 243 -17.36 -2.75 -15.88
CA SER A 243 -16.81 -4.10 -15.70
C SER A 243 -15.62 -4.38 -16.63
N GLU A 244 -15.65 -3.78 -17.82
CA GLU A 244 -14.62 -3.89 -18.84
C GLU A 244 -14.46 -2.53 -19.55
N ASP A 245 -13.24 -2.16 -19.85
CA ASP A 245 -12.92 -0.97 -20.64
C ASP A 245 -11.54 -1.11 -21.31
N THR A 246 -11.21 -0.15 -22.16
CA THR A 246 -9.94 -0.12 -22.86
C THR A 246 -9.34 1.27 -22.79
N ILE A 247 -8.06 1.36 -22.45
CA ILE A 247 -7.30 2.61 -22.53
C ILE A 247 -6.16 2.49 -23.56
N LYS A 248 -5.82 3.62 -24.17
CA LYS A 248 -4.68 3.76 -25.06
C LYS A 248 -3.71 4.77 -24.51
N ILE A 249 -2.43 4.40 -24.45
CA ILE A 249 -1.31 5.29 -24.17
C ILE A 249 -0.69 5.67 -25.51
N ILE A 250 -0.75 6.96 -25.83
CA ILE A 250 -0.22 7.52 -27.07
C ILE A 250 0.96 8.42 -26.72
N SER A 251 2.14 8.09 -27.24
CA SER A 251 3.39 8.81 -27.01
C SER A 251 4.27 8.75 -28.26
N ASP A 252 5.14 9.73 -28.41
CA ASP A 252 6.17 9.72 -29.45
C ASP A 252 7.30 8.73 -29.12
N GLU A 253 7.41 8.31 -27.85
CA GLU A 253 8.36 7.30 -27.41
C GLU A 253 7.78 5.89 -27.50
N ILE A 254 8.63 4.94 -27.90
CA ILE A 254 8.31 3.52 -28.01
C ILE A 254 8.92 2.73 -26.85
N ASN A 255 8.42 1.51 -26.62
CA ASN A 255 8.90 0.62 -25.55
C ASN A 255 8.79 1.25 -24.15
N LEU A 256 7.60 1.72 -23.84
CA LEU A 256 7.28 2.29 -22.53
C LEU A 256 7.02 1.20 -21.50
N THR A 257 7.50 1.41 -20.28
CA THR A 257 7.13 0.64 -19.09
C THR A 257 6.02 1.41 -18.36
N PRO A 258 4.79 0.88 -18.30
CA PRO A 258 3.71 1.53 -17.55
C PRO A 258 3.84 1.23 -16.07
N SER A 259 3.56 2.22 -15.24
CA SER A 259 3.47 2.11 -13.78
C SER A 259 2.03 2.39 -13.36
N PHE A 260 1.30 1.35 -12.91
CA PHE A 260 -0.12 1.41 -12.56
C PHE A 260 -0.35 1.53 -11.06
N LEU A 261 -1.54 2.04 -10.66
CA LEU A 261 -1.96 2.20 -9.27
C LEU A 261 -0.93 2.91 -8.39
N ARG A 262 -0.27 3.95 -8.94
CA ARG A 262 0.77 4.70 -8.24
C ARG A 262 0.27 5.18 -6.87
N GLY A 263 1.11 4.99 -5.84
CA GLY A 263 0.76 5.25 -4.45
C GLY A 263 -0.39 4.38 -3.95
N PHE A 264 -0.65 3.23 -4.59
CA PHE A 264 -1.82 2.38 -4.31
C PHE A 264 -3.11 3.19 -4.39
N SER A 265 -3.40 3.75 -5.57
CA SER A 265 -4.49 4.71 -5.77
C SER A 265 -5.90 4.16 -5.54
N ALA A 266 -6.06 2.85 -5.37
CA ALA A 266 -7.31 2.20 -5.02
C ALA A 266 -7.07 0.85 -4.30
N PRO A 267 -7.94 0.43 -3.35
CA PRO A 267 -7.84 -0.83 -2.62
C PRO A 267 -8.32 -2.01 -3.47
N VAL A 268 -7.47 -2.45 -4.38
CA VAL A 268 -7.74 -3.54 -5.32
C VAL A 268 -6.58 -4.52 -5.39
N ILE A 269 -6.85 -5.75 -5.79
CA ILE A 269 -5.84 -6.71 -6.20
C ILE A 269 -5.51 -6.41 -7.66
N LEU A 270 -4.27 -6.05 -7.97
CA LEU A 270 -3.83 -5.75 -9.32
C LEU A 270 -3.23 -6.98 -9.99
N GLU A 271 -3.77 -7.34 -11.15
CA GLU A 271 -3.21 -8.33 -12.08
C GLU A 271 -2.79 -7.60 -13.37
N ALA A 272 -1.58 -7.08 -13.41
CA ALA A 272 -1.05 -6.38 -14.58
C ALA A 272 -0.16 -7.30 -15.41
N ASP A 273 -0.34 -7.25 -16.73
CA ASP A 273 0.51 -7.95 -17.71
C ASP A 273 1.84 -7.18 -17.87
N LEU A 274 2.70 -7.28 -16.84
CA LEU A 274 4.05 -6.74 -16.80
C LEU A 274 5.06 -7.88 -16.83
N THR A 275 6.11 -7.70 -17.62
CA THR A 275 7.24 -8.63 -17.68
C THR A 275 8.16 -8.46 -16.46
N ILE A 276 8.96 -9.48 -16.15
CA ILE A 276 9.98 -9.41 -15.08
C ILE A 276 10.95 -8.24 -15.30
N ASN A 277 11.36 -7.99 -16.54
CA ASN A 277 12.22 -6.85 -16.86
C ASN A 277 11.54 -5.50 -16.60
N GLU A 278 10.23 -5.40 -16.77
CA GLU A 278 9.49 -4.17 -16.44
C GLU A 278 9.36 -3.98 -14.95
N TYR A 279 9.17 -5.04 -14.15
CA TYR A 279 9.25 -4.94 -12.68
C TYR A 279 10.64 -4.49 -12.23
N VAL A 280 11.72 -5.03 -12.79
CA VAL A 280 13.08 -4.55 -12.52
C VAL A 280 13.23 -3.08 -12.88
N HIS A 281 12.68 -2.67 -14.01
CA HIS A 281 12.74 -1.29 -14.49
C HIS A 281 11.97 -0.32 -13.56
N ILE A 282 10.76 -0.69 -13.13
CA ILE A 282 9.98 0.08 -12.15
C ILE A 282 10.73 0.17 -10.82
N LEU A 283 11.26 -0.95 -10.31
CA LEU A 283 12.01 -0.99 -9.06
C LEU A 283 13.20 -0.02 -9.06
N GLN A 284 13.92 0.08 -10.17
CA GLN A 284 15.12 0.90 -10.30
C GLN A 284 14.81 2.38 -10.52
N PHE A 285 13.81 2.71 -11.35
CA PHE A 285 13.66 4.05 -11.92
C PHE A 285 12.36 4.76 -11.55
N ASP A 286 11.35 4.07 -11.01
CA ASP A 286 10.13 4.75 -10.59
C ASP A 286 10.41 5.67 -9.40
N ASN A 287 9.75 6.83 -9.36
CA ASN A 287 9.83 7.75 -8.23
C ASN A 287 8.73 7.53 -7.18
N ASP A 288 7.82 6.58 -7.41
CA ASP A 288 6.79 6.18 -6.46
C ASP A 288 7.31 5.03 -5.59
N SER A 289 7.46 5.27 -4.29
CA SER A 289 8.00 4.28 -3.34
C SER A 289 7.13 3.02 -3.26
N TYR A 290 5.79 3.17 -3.34
CA TYR A 290 4.88 2.03 -3.33
C TYR A 290 5.08 1.16 -4.59
N ASN A 291 5.13 1.77 -5.79
CA ASN A 291 5.31 1.02 -7.02
C ASN A 291 6.66 0.31 -7.09
N ARG A 292 7.72 0.92 -6.58
CA ARG A 292 9.04 0.26 -6.42
C ARG A 292 8.95 -0.93 -5.48
N TRP A 293 8.29 -0.76 -4.33
CA TRP A 293 8.09 -1.84 -3.36
C TRP A 293 7.20 -2.95 -3.93
N ASP A 294 6.10 -2.63 -4.60
CA ASP A 294 5.21 -3.62 -5.21
C ASP A 294 5.93 -4.40 -6.33
N ALA A 295 6.79 -3.73 -7.09
CA ALA A 295 7.61 -4.37 -8.12
C ALA A 295 8.56 -5.42 -7.53
N ILE A 296 9.27 -5.10 -6.42
CA ILE A 296 10.15 -6.10 -5.79
C ILE A 296 9.36 -7.23 -5.14
N GLN A 297 8.15 -6.98 -4.60
CA GLN A 297 7.29 -8.05 -4.10
C GLN A 297 6.92 -9.03 -5.22
N ASN A 298 6.61 -8.54 -6.42
CA ASN A 298 6.35 -9.39 -7.58
C ASN A 298 7.60 -10.16 -8.05
N LEU A 299 8.79 -9.57 -7.97
CA LEU A 299 10.05 -10.27 -8.26
C LEU A 299 10.33 -11.40 -7.25
N TYR A 300 10.05 -11.21 -5.97
CA TYR A 300 10.15 -12.28 -4.97
C TYR A 300 9.17 -13.43 -5.24
N LEU A 301 7.93 -13.11 -5.61
CA LEU A 301 6.91 -14.11 -5.94
C LEU A 301 7.31 -14.91 -7.21
N ASP A 302 7.84 -14.22 -8.22
CA ASP A 302 8.33 -14.89 -9.42
C ASP A 302 9.54 -15.80 -9.12
N CYS A 303 10.48 -15.37 -8.28
CA CYS A 303 11.62 -16.20 -7.85
C CYS A 303 11.21 -17.50 -7.16
N TYR A 304 10.06 -17.51 -6.48
CA TYR A 304 9.52 -18.71 -5.85
C TYR A 304 9.13 -19.77 -6.89
N VAL A 305 8.59 -19.34 -8.03
CA VAL A 305 8.16 -20.21 -9.15
C VAL A 305 9.30 -20.43 -10.13
N ASN A 306 10.07 -19.40 -10.44
CA ASN A 306 11.07 -19.34 -11.49
C ASN A 306 12.44 -18.89 -10.95
N LYS A 307 13.32 -19.86 -10.66
CA LYS A 307 14.66 -19.60 -10.11
C LYS A 307 15.56 -18.72 -10.99
N SER A 308 15.28 -18.61 -12.30
CA SER A 308 16.08 -17.77 -13.20
C SER A 308 15.99 -16.27 -12.88
N THR A 309 14.92 -15.83 -12.19
CA THR A 309 14.72 -14.44 -11.78
C THR A 309 15.63 -14.04 -10.59
N LEU A 310 16.17 -15.01 -9.85
CA LEU A 310 17.00 -14.73 -8.67
C LEU A 310 18.20 -13.81 -8.96
N LYS A 311 18.85 -13.98 -10.10
CA LYS A 311 19.98 -13.14 -10.50
C LYS A 311 19.53 -11.66 -10.68
N LEU A 312 18.46 -11.45 -11.42
CA LEU A 312 17.90 -10.10 -11.66
C LEU A 312 17.47 -9.42 -10.36
N LEU A 313 16.85 -10.19 -9.44
CA LEU A 313 16.47 -9.71 -8.12
C LEU A 313 17.72 -9.30 -7.30
N CYS A 314 18.75 -10.16 -7.22
CA CYS A 314 19.96 -9.86 -6.46
C CYS A 314 20.73 -8.65 -7.05
N ASP A 315 20.85 -8.57 -8.38
CA ASP A 315 21.47 -7.43 -9.05
C ASP A 315 20.71 -6.12 -8.74
N SER A 316 19.38 -6.16 -8.75
CA SER A 316 18.53 -5.01 -8.42
C SER A 316 18.66 -4.61 -6.95
N LEU A 317 18.65 -5.57 -6.02
CA LEU A 317 18.86 -5.32 -4.60
C LEU A 317 20.25 -4.72 -4.34
N ARG A 318 21.30 -5.20 -5.01
CA ARG A 318 22.66 -4.66 -4.90
C ARG A 318 22.72 -3.17 -5.28
N ILE A 319 22.03 -2.79 -6.37
CA ILE A 319 21.92 -1.38 -6.79
C ILE A 319 21.23 -0.55 -5.71
N ILE A 320 20.08 -1.02 -5.22
CA ILE A 320 19.29 -0.32 -4.19
C ILE A 320 20.08 -0.15 -2.88
N LEU A 321 20.71 -1.22 -2.40
CA LEU A 321 21.49 -1.19 -1.15
C LEU A 321 22.78 -0.35 -1.26
N SER A 322 23.23 -0.06 -2.48
CA SER A 322 24.36 0.82 -2.75
C SER A 322 23.97 2.29 -2.92
N ASP A 323 22.69 2.58 -3.12
CA ASP A 323 22.20 3.95 -3.39
C ASP A 323 22.02 4.75 -2.09
N LYS A 324 22.94 5.64 -1.80
CA LYS A 324 22.91 6.51 -0.62
C LYS A 324 21.74 7.50 -0.57
N LYS A 325 20.95 7.63 -1.64
CA LYS A 325 19.78 8.50 -1.69
C LYS A 325 18.51 7.82 -1.20
N ILE A 326 18.53 6.50 -1.11
CA ILE A 326 17.39 5.73 -0.61
C ILE A 326 17.47 5.70 0.92
N ASP A 327 16.36 6.04 1.56
CA ASP A 327 16.25 5.97 3.02
C ASP A 327 16.36 4.53 3.53
N PHE A 328 16.95 4.35 4.71
CA PHE A 328 17.17 3.03 5.30
C PHE A 328 15.88 2.29 5.65
N SER A 329 14.81 2.99 6.07
CA SER A 329 13.51 2.38 6.31
C SER A 329 12.90 1.82 5.01
N LEU A 330 13.08 2.52 3.90
CA LEU A 330 12.63 2.04 2.59
C LEU A 330 13.48 0.86 2.09
N MET A 331 14.80 0.88 2.31
CA MET A 331 15.68 -0.26 2.04
C MET A 331 15.26 -1.51 2.84
N ALA A 332 14.90 -1.32 4.12
CA ALA A 332 14.40 -2.40 4.97
C ALA A 332 13.12 -3.04 4.39
N LEU A 333 12.20 -2.22 3.89
CA LEU A 333 10.97 -2.69 3.24
C LEU A 333 11.26 -3.44 1.92
N PHE A 334 12.27 -3.03 1.17
CA PHE A 334 12.69 -3.76 -0.03
C PHE A 334 13.33 -5.12 0.27
N LEU A 335 13.93 -5.30 1.45
CA LEU A 335 14.45 -6.59 1.92
C LEU A 335 13.37 -7.47 2.55
N GLU A 336 12.16 -6.98 2.80
CA GLU A 336 11.08 -7.80 3.35
C GLU A 336 10.42 -8.66 2.27
N LEU A 337 10.42 -9.99 2.48
CA LEU A 337 9.74 -10.91 1.58
C LEU A 337 8.21 -10.73 1.66
N PRO A 338 7.50 -11.06 0.58
CA PRO A 338 6.03 -11.10 0.59
C PRO A 338 5.48 -11.91 1.78
N SER A 339 4.29 -11.55 2.24
CA SER A 339 3.61 -12.29 3.30
C SER A 339 3.38 -13.76 2.87
N ARG A 340 3.18 -14.65 3.83
CA ARG A 340 2.84 -16.04 3.55
C ARG A 340 1.60 -16.14 2.64
N ASN A 341 0.56 -15.39 2.93
CA ASN A 341 -0.68 -15.37 2.14
C ASN A 341 -0.43 -15.00 0.66
N SER A 342 0.55 -14.13 0.39
CA SER A 342 0.90 -13.77 -0.99
C SER A 342 1.44 -14.96 -1.79
N TYR A 343 2.17 -15.88 -1.15
CA TYR A 343 2.63 -17.12 -1.78
C TYR A 343 1.49 -18.15 -1.89
N GLU A 344 0.65 -18.27 -0.87
CA GLU A 344 -0.52 -19.17 -0.88
C GLU A 344 -1.46 -18.86 -2.04
N ASN A 345 -1.65 -17.59 -2.35
CA ASN A 345 -2.50 -17.13 -3.48
C ASN A 345 -1.96 -17.48 -4.88
N LEU A 346 -0.74 -18.04 -4.98
CA LEU A 346 -0.21 -18.53 -6.26
C LEU A 346 -0.74 -19.93 -6.64
N PHE A 347 -1.39 -20.63 -5.71
CA PHE A 347 -1.75 -22.05 -5.85
C PHE A 347 -3.21 -22.32 -5.50
N ASP A 348 -3.85 -23.19 -6.26
CA ASP A 348 -5.20 -23.69 -5.94
C ASP A 348 -5.16 -24.65 -4.72
N ILE A 349 -4.06 -25.39 -4.55
CA ILE A 349 -3.81 -26.29 -3.42
C ILE A 349 -2.52 -25.84 -2.72
N VAL A 350 -2.65 -25.46 -1.46
CA VAL A 350 -1.56 -24.90 -0.67
C VAL A 350 -0.82 -25.99 0.12
N ASP A 351 0.50 -26.08 -0.06
CA ASP A 351 1.40 -26.82 0.82
C ASP A 351 2.18 -25.83 1.72
N PRO A 352 1.78 -25.67 3.01
CA PRO A 352 2.43 -24.75 3.92
C PRO A 352 3.90 -25.05 4.19
N ILE A 353 4.28 -26.34 4.15
CA ILE A 353 5.66 -26.77 4.41
C ILE A 353 6.54 -26.42 3.21
N ASP A 354 6.09 -26.68 1.99
CA ASP A 354 6.81 -26.29 0.77
C ASP A 354 7.02 -24.78 0.71
N ILE A 355 5.98 -23.99 1.00
CA ILE A 355 6.09 -22.51 1.06
C ILE A 355 7.15 -22.09 2.09
N TYR A 356 7.13 -22.66 3.28
CA TYR A 356 8.08 -22.33 4.34
C TYR A 356 9.53 -22.66 3.92
N LEU A 357 9.76 -23.86 3.41
CA LEU A 357 11.10 -24.30 2.99
C LEU A 357 11.65 -23.47 1.84
N LYS A 358 10.85 -23.22 0.81
CA LYS A 358 11.28 -22.40 -0.34
C LYS A 358 11.56 -20.94 0.03
N ARG A 359 10.80 -20.38 0.99
CA ARG A 359 11.08 -19.02 1.51
C ARG A 359 12.43 -18.97 2.24
N ILE A 360 12.75 -20.00 3.05
CA ILE A 360 14.07 -20.11 3.69
C ILE A 360 15.16 -20.22 2.65
N ASP A 361 14.99 -21.06 1.63
CA ASP A 361 15.97 -21.23 0.56
C ASP A 361 16.17 -19.95 -0.25
N LEU A 362 15.10 -19.17 -0.48
CA LEU A 362 15.19 -17.86 -1.13
C LEU A 362 16.00 -16.89 -0.29
N ILE A 363 15.72 -16.79 1.03
CA ILE A 363 16.49 -15.95 1.95
C ILE A 363 17.97 -16.33 1.93
N LYS A 364 18.31 -17.62 2.03
CA LYS A 364 19.69 -18.12 1.96
C LYS A 364 20.36 -17.77 0.63
N SER A 365 19.65 -17.99 -0.48
CA SER A 365 20.16 -17.69 -1.81
C SER A 365 20.47 -16.21 -2.00
N ILE A 366 19.59 -15.32 -1.55
CA ILE A 366 19.81 -13.87 -1.57
C ILE A 366 20.98 -13.50 -0.66
N ALA A 367 21.03 -14.03 0.55
CA ALA A 367 22.09 -13.78 1.51
C ALA A 367 23.47 -14.17 0.95
N LEU A 368 23.59 -15.30 0.30
CA LEU A 368 24.84 -15.74 -0.34
C LEU A 368 25.26 -14.82 -1.48
N ASN A 369 24.32 -14.38 -2.32
CA ASN A 369 24.61 -13.50 -3.46
C ASN A 369 24.94 -12.06 -3.05
N LEU A 370 24.45 -11.61 -1.90
CA LEU A 370 24.61 -10.22 -1.41
C LEU A 370 25.48 -10.13 -0.16
N LYS A 371 26.18 -11.22 0.25
CA LYS A 371 26.92 -11.31 1.51
C LYS A 371 27.83 -10.11 1.73
N ASP A 372 28.64 -9.77 0.74
CA ASP A 372 29.63 -8.69 0.77
C ASP A 372 29.01 -7.32 1.10
N ILE A 373 27.89 -6.97 0.45
CA ILE A 373 27.21 -5.71 0.69
C ILE A 373 26.44 -5.70 2.01
N LEU A 374 25.81 -6.83 2.38
CA LEU A 374 25.08 -6.97 3.65
C LEU A 374 26.04 -6.84 4.86
N GLU A 375 27.19 -7.54 4.83
CA GLU A 375 28.22 -7.43 5.88
C GLU A 375 28.79 -6.01 5.99
N LYS A 376 29.07 -5.36 4.85
CA LYS A 376 29.52 -3.97 4.83
C LYS A 376 28.53 -3.01 5.44
N LEU A 377 27.23 -3.12 5.09
CA LEU A 377 26.17 -2.29 5.65
C LEU A 377 25.98 -2.58 7.13
N ALA A 378 25.91 -3.87 7.55
CA ALA A 378 25.80 -4.24 8.95
C ALA A 378 26.93 -3.60 9.78
N SER A 379 28.19 -3.77 9.35
CA SER A 379 29.34 -3.17 10.03
C SER A 379 29.21 -1.64 10.14
N SER A 380 28.79 -0.97 9.07
CA SER A 380 28.64 0.49 9.08
C SER A 380 27.53 0.97 10.02
N LEU A 381 26.48 0.18 10.23
CA LEU A 381 25.36 0.50 11.12
C LEU A 381 25.69 0.15 12.59
N PHE A 382 26.39 -0.95 12.83
CA PHE A 382 26.79 -1.37 14.19
C PHE A 382 27.68 -0.34 14.93
N TYR A 383 28.54 0.37 14.21
CA TYR A 383 29.42 1.40 14.79
C TYR A 383 28.71 2.74 15.02
N LYS A 384 27.47 2.89 14.61
CA LYS A 384 26.64 4.05 14.97
C LYS A 384 25.97 3.79 16.32
N ASN A 385 25.83 4.82 17.13
CA ASN A 385 24.98 4.75 18.34
C ASN A 385 23.52 4.83 17.88
N ILE A 386 22.97 3.67 17.45
CA ILE A 386 21.60 3.56 16.89
C ILE A 386 20.50 3.48 17.96
N ASP A 387 20.84 3.60 19.25
CA ASP A 387 19.87 3.53 20.36
C ASP A 387 18.99 4.79 20.46
N LYS A 388 19.39 5.87 19.79
CA LYS A 388 18.60 7.09 19.77
C LYS A 388 17.36 6.95 18.88
N LEU A 389 16.27 7.61 19.28
CA LEU A 389 14.99 7.60 18.54
C LEU A 389 15.10 8.01 17.08
N GLU A 390 16.04 8.89 16.74
CA GLU A 390 16.28 9.38 15.36
C GLU A 390 16.76 8.31 14.38
N PHE A 391 17.29 7.16 14.85
CA PHE A 391 17.87 6.09 14.00
C PHE A 391 16.91 4.93 13.70
N VAL A 392 15.63 5.21 13.56
CA VAL A 392 14.59 4.21 13.25
C VAL A 392 14.90 3.43 11.96
N GLY A 393 15.34 4.14 10.91
CA GLY A 393 15.68 3.52 9.62
C GLY A 393 16.88 2.58 9.71
N GLU A 394 17.92 3.01 10.45
CA GLU A 394 19.12 2.21 10.69
C GLU A 394 18.81 0.92 11.42
N ARG A 395 17.99 0.97 12.48
CA ARG A 395 17.55 -0.22 13.21
C ARG A 395 16.72 -1.16 12.32
N ALA A 396 15.75 -0.61 11.58
CA ALA A 396 14.92 -1.39 10.68
C ALA A 396 15.76 -2.11 9.61
N LEU A 397 16.72 -1.41 8.99
CA LEU A 397 17.59 -2.01 7.99
C LEU A 397 18.53 -3.05 8.61
N LEU A 398 19.13 -2.77 9.75
CA LEU A 398 20.01 -3.71 10.43
C LEU A 398 19.28 -5.00 10.82
N GLU A 399 18.07 -4.92 11.36
CA GLU A 399 17.24 -6.10 11.66
C GLU A 399 17.06 -6.99 10.42
N LYS A 400 16.72 -6.40 9.26
CA LYS A 400 16.55 -7.18 8.02
C LYS A 400 17.87 -7.77 7.54
N ILE A 401 18.96 -7.02 7.56
CA ILE A 401 20.29 -7.52 7.18
C ILE A 401 20.69 -8.70 8.06
N LEU A 402 20.53 -8.60 9.37
CA LEU A 402 20.87 -9.68 10.30
C LEU A 402 20.05 -10.95 10.02
N LYS A 403 18.77 -10.85 9.70
CA LYS A 403 17.93 -11.97 9.30
C LYS A 403 18.52 -12.74 8.10
N TYR A 404 19.04 -12.03 7.10
CA TYR A 404 19.72 -12.64 5.95
C TYR A 404 21.06 -13.26 6.34
N LEU A 405 21.90 -12.54 7.07
CA LEU A 405 23.25 -13.02 7.45
C LEU A 405 23.19 -14.25 8.36
N ILE A 406 22.29 -14.27 9.34
CA ILE A 406 22.06 -15.41 10.23
C ILE A 406 21.65 -16.66 9.43
N SER A 407 20.89 -16.50 8.35
CA SER A 407 20.46 -17.64 7.53
C SER A 407 21.59 -18.42 6.88
N VAL A 408 22.77 -17.82 6.70
CA VAL A 408 23.97 -18.43 6.06
C VAL A 408 25.15 -18.59 7.03
N SER A 409 25.14 -17.95 8.20
CA SER A 409 26.23 -18.00 9.19
C SER A 409 25.93 -18.85 10.42
N TYR A 410 24.80 -19.51 10.47
CA TYR A 410 24.28 -20.22 11.65
C TYR A 410 25.18 -21.39 12.14
N THR A 411 26.05 -21.93 11.28
CA THR A 411 27.01 -22.96 11.67
C THR A 411 28.07 -22.49 12.68
N HIS A 412 28.40 -21.19 12.69
CA HIS A 412 29.37 -20.65 13.64
C HIS A 412 28.75 -20.28 15.00
N LEU A 413 27.50 -19.85 15.05
CA LEU A 413 26.81 -19.53 16.30
C LEU A 413 26.46 -20.78 17.11
N ARG A 414 26.08 -21.91 16.47
CA ARG A 414 25.86 -23.18 17.17
C ARG A 414 27.10 -23.79 17.79
N ALA A 415 28.29 -23.49 17.28
CA ALA A 415 29.53 -24.01 17.86
C ALA A 415 29.88 -23.35 19.22
N HIS A 416 29.31 -22.20 19.55
CA HIS A 416 29.51 -21.53 20.84
C HIS A 416 28.45 -21.90 21.90
N GLU A 417 27.28 -22.42 21.50
CA GLU A 417 26.24 -22.84 22.47
C GLU A 417 26.43 -24.30 23.00
N THR A 418 27.40 -25.06 22.49
CA THR A 418 27.67 -26.43 22.91
C THR A 418 28.84 -26.58 23.86
N TYR A 419 29.38 -25.48 24.40
CA TYR A 419 30.48 -25.49 25.38
C TYR A 419 30.13 -24.62 26.59
N ASP A 420 29.03 -24.94 27.25
CA ASP A 420 28.83 -24.60 28.68
C ASP A 420 28.04 -25.74 29.34
#